data_f8bdba8880a48a21a4ec3ef28c5de12e
#
_entry.id   f8bdba8880a48a21a4ec3ef28c5de12e
#
_cell.length_a   1.000
_cell.length_b   1.000
_cell.length_c   1.000
_cell.angle_alpha   90.00
_cell.angle_beta   90.00
_cell.angle_gamma   90.00
#
_symmetry.space_group_name_H-M   'P 1'
#
loop_
_entity.id
_entity.type
_entity.pdbx_description
1 polymer ?
#
loop_
_entity_poly.entity_id
_entity_poly.type
_entity_poly.pdbx_seq_one_letter_code
_entity_poly.pdbx_strand_id
1 'polypeptide(L)'
;VYASAGALNIQTGKPTFKDKSFHTYLKVKGGSFGLFNPVLHYDQKLGKRWSASLHGDFVRADGQYPYTLINGELETREKRRNSDIHSFHLEGNLFGDFGRGGELSFKAYYFDSERGLPGSVNLYNKNTSERLWDNNFFVQSGYKNVLNEKFTLRAMAKYNYAFTRYLDINDKYAAGEQVDLNTQNEYYGSVGLLYTPIKYVSATLTTDLTRSMLDNNF
;
A
#
# COMPACT_ATOMS: atom_id res chain seq x y z
N VAL A 1 2.66 6.90 19.00
CA VAL A 1 1.42 6.46 18.35
C VAL A 1 0.29 6.62 19.34
N TYR A 2 -0.64 7.53 19.08
CA TYR A 2 -1.82 7.73 19.90
C TYR A 2 -2.95 6.88 19.32
N ALA A 3 -3.18 5.68 19.88
CA ALA A 3 -4.27 4.81 19.48
C ALA A 3 -5.22 4.61 20.64
N SER A 4 -6.50 4.96 20.47
CA SER A 4 -7.55 4.77 21.49
C SER A 4 -8.06 3.33 21.60
N ALA A 5 -7.80 2.50 20.59
CA ALA A 5 -8.33 1.13 20.48
C ALA A 5 -7.28 0.04 20.19
N GLY A 6 -6.01 0.40 20.06
CA GLY A 6 -4.91 -0.52 19.77
C GLY A 6 -4.03 -0.04 18.60
N ALA A 7 -2.87 -0.67 18.43
CA ALA A 7 -1.94 -0.41 17.36
C ALA A 7 -1.53 -1.72 16.69
N LEU A 8 -1.53 -1.73 15.34
CA LEU A 8 -0.99 -2.81 14.54
C LEU A 8 0.38 -2.39 14.00
N ASN A 9 1.43 -3.13 14.34
CA ASN A 9 2.77 -2.93 13.82
C ASN A 9 3.09 -4.01 12.78
N ILE A 10 3.22 -3.59 11.52
CA ILE A 10 3.59 -4.48 10.40
C ILE A 10 5.04 -4.18 10.01
N GLN A 11 5.89 -5.20 10.04
CA GLN A 11 7.28 -5.09 9.65
C GLN A 11 7.58 -5.97 8.45
N THR A 12 8.25 -5.43 7.43
CA THR A 12 8.75 -6.21 6.31
C THR A 12 9.90 -7.10 6.82
N GLY A 13 9.78 -8.40 6.59
CA GLY A 13 10.82 -9.36 6.96
C GLY A 13 12.06 -9.22 6.10
N LYS A 14 13.25 -9.22 6.72
CA LYS A 14 14.53 -9.34 6.02
C LYS A 14 14.65 -10.73 5.40
N PRO A 15 14.97 -10.86 4.10
CA PRO A 15 15.14 -12.16 3.48
C PRO A 15 16.32 -12.93 4.10
N THR A 16 16.14 -14.24 4.28
CA THR A 16 17.16 -15.15 4.82
C THR A 16 17.64 -16.09 3.74
N PHE A 17 18.95 -16.24 3.63
CA PHE A 17 19.60 -17.07 2.62
C PHE A 17 20.38 -18.20 3.31
N LYS A 18 20.11 -19.44 2.91
CA LYS A 18 20.88 -20.63 3.38
C LYS A 18 21.99 -20.93 2.37
N ASP A 19 21.64 -21.64 1.30
CA ASP A 19 22.61 -22.15 0.32
C ASP A 19 22.64 -21.35 -0.99
N LYS A 20 21.60 -20.57 -1.27
CA LYS A 20 21.45 -19.78 -2.49
C LYS A 20 21.57 -18.31 -2.19
N SER A 21 22.09 -17.53 -3.16
CA SER A 21 22.20 -16.07 -3.06
C SER A 21 20.93 -15.34 -3.50
N PHE A 22 19.95 -16.05 -4.03
CA PHE A 22 18.67 -15.48 -4.45
C PHE A 22 17.51 -16.46 -4.24
N HIS A 23 16.29 -15.89 -4.12
CA HIS A 23 15.03 -16.61 -4.17
C HIS A 23 14.11 -15.91 -5.15
N THR A 24 13.34 -16.68 -5.90
CA THR A 24 12.34 -16.16 -6.82
C THR A 24 11.05 -16.93 -6.63
N TYR A 25 9.96 -16.20 -6.60
CA TYR A 25 8.62 -16.75 -6.59
C TYR A 25 7.78 -16.06 -7.66
N LEU A 26 7.24 -16.84 -8.59
CA LEU A 26 6.31 -16.40 -9.62
C LEU A 26 4.98 -17.11 -9.44
N LYS A 27 3.90 -16.36 -9.41
CA LYS A 27 2.54 -16.89 -9.34
C LYS A 27 1.68 -16.18 -10.36
N VAL A 28 0.87 -16.92 -11.10
CA VAL A 28 -0.15 -16.38 -11.99
C VAL A 28 -1.50 -16.93 -11.55
N LYS A 29 -2.44 -16.02 -11.31
CA LYS A 29 -3.84 -16.37 -11.03
C LYS A 29 -4.69 -15.93 -12.21
N GLY A 30 -5.54 -16.81 -12.68
CA GLY A 30 -6.59 -16.53 -13.65
C GLY A 30 -7.93 -16.96 -13.07
N GLY A 31 -9.01 -16.32 -13.48
CA GLY A 31 -10.34 -16.63 -12.95
C GLY A 31 -11.47 -16.07 -13.80
N SER A 32 -12.68 -16.22 -13.33
CA SER A 32 -13.88 -15.68 -13.97
C SER A 32 -13.80 -14.15 -14.06
N PHE A 33 -14.57 -13.58 -14.98
CA PHE A 33 -14.72 -12.13 -15.18
C PHE A 33 -13.40 -11.44 -15.57
N GLY A 34 -12.63 -12.12 -16.42
CA GLY A 34 -11.37 -11.60 -16.97
C GLY A 34 -10.25 -11.44 -15.92
N LEU A 35 -10.35 -12.12 -14.77
CA LEU A 35 -9.31 -12.03 -13.75
C LEU A 35 -7.98 -12.56 -14.26
N PHE A 36 -6.98 -11.68 -14.24
CA PHE A 36 -5.58 -11.99 -14.48
C PHE A 36 -4.71 -11.28 -13.43
N ASN A 37 -3.94 -12.06 -12.66
CA ASN A 37 -3.09 -11.51 -11.59
C ASN A 37 -1.74 -12.27 -11.54
N PRO A 38 -0.73 -11.81 -12.28
CA PRO A 38 0.65 -12.21 -12.10
C PRO A 38 1.25 -11.55 -10.83
N VAL A 39 2.06 -12.31 -10.10
CA VAL A 39 2.78 -11.88 -8.92
C VAL A 39 4.23 -12.36 -9.04
N LEU A 40 5.17 -11.44 -8.86
CA LEU A 40 6.60 -11.73 -8.80
C LEU A 40 7.14 -11.34 -7.43
N HIS A 41 7.94 -12.22 -6.85
CA HIS A 41 8.77 -11.89 -5.70
C HIS A 41 10.20 -12.35 -5.97
N TYR A 42 11.15 -11.48 -5.69
CA TYR A 42 12.57 -11.75 -5.90
C TYR A 42 13.39 -11.22 -4.73
N ASP A 43 14.18 -12.10 -4.12
CA ASP A 43 15.14 -11.78 -3.08
C ASP A 43 16.56 -11.99 -3.59
N GLN A 44 17.46 -11.08 -3.25
CA GLN A 44 18.86 -11.11 -3.63
C GLN A 44 19.77 -10.79 -2.46
N LYS A 45 20.74 -11.64 -2.22
CA LYS A 45 21.88 -11.35 -1.34
C LYS A 45 22.90 -10.49 -2.08
N LEU A 46 23.14 -9.30 -1.60
CA LEU A 46 24.10 -8.33 -2.19
C LEU A 46 25.40 -8.31 -1.39
N GLY A 47 26.06 -9.49 -1.29
CA GLY A 47 27.30 -9.66 -0.53
C GLY A 47 27.08 -10.04 0.94
N LYS A 48 28.02 -9.67 1.83
CA LYS A 48 28.03 -10.13 3.22
C LYS A 48 27.07 -9.38 4.13
N ARG A 49 26.76 -8.12 3.80
CA ARG A 49 26.03 -7.20 4.69
C ARG A 49 24.72 -6.70 4.13
N TRP A 50 24.48 -6.87 2.84
CA TRP A 50 23.31 -6.32 2.18
C TRP A 50 22.44 -7.40 1.57
N SER A 51 21.15 -7.18 1.61
CA SER A 51 20.15 -7.95 0.87
C SER A 51 19.06 -7.02 0.37
N ALA A 52 18.47 -7.42 -0.76
CA ALA A 52 17.36 -6.70 -1.36
C ALA A 52 16.19 -7.65 -1.60
N SER A 53 14.98 -7.12 -1.60
CA SER A 53 13.80 -7.81 -2.11
C SER A 53 13.02 -6.90 -3.04
N LEU A 54 12.41 -7.51 -4.04
CA LEU A 54 11.49 -6.88 -4.99
C LEU A 54 10.21 -7.70 -5.01
N HIS A 55 9.09 -7.03 -4.85
CA HIS A 55 7.77 -7.61 -4.99
C HIS A 55 6.95 -6.79 -5.96
N GLY A 56 6.27 -7.43 -6.89
CA GLY A 56 5.37 -6.76 -7.81
C GLY A 56 4.18 -7.64 -8.14
N ASP A 57 3.03 -7.02 -8.29
CA ASP A 57 1.84 -7.67 -8.79
C ASP A 57 1.02 -6.72 -9.67
N PHE A 58 0.29 -7.33 -10.57
CA PHE A 58 -0.66 -6.68 -11.43
C PHE A 58 -2.01 -7.39 -11.31
N VAL A 59 -3.08 -6.64 -11.25
CA VAL A 59 -4.45 -7.18 -11.26
C VAL A 59 -5.22 -6.54 -12.39
N ARG A 60 -5.88 -7.37 -13.19
CA ARG A 60 -6.89 -6.95 -14.15
C ARG A 60 -8.10 -7.85 -14.01
N ALA A 61 -9.29 -7.25 -13.99
CA ALA A 61 -10.56 -7.96 -14.09
C ALA A 61 -11.60 -7.05 -14.77
N ASP A 62 -12.53 -7.61 -15.51
CA ASP A 62 -13.65 -6.87 -16.09
C ASP A 62 -14.86 -6.79 -15.13
N GLY A 63 -14.93 -7.68 -14.15
CA GLY A 63 -15.95 -7.69 -13.11
C GLY A 63 -17.40 -7.89 -13.62
N GLN A 64 -17.59 -8.28 -14.88
CA GLN A 64 -18.90 -8.35 -15.55
C GLN A 64 -19.66 -9.62 -15.19
N TYR A 65 -19.99 -9.81 -13.91
CA TYR A 65 -20.75 -10.98 -13.49
C TYR A 65 -22.25 -10.83 -13.77
N PRO A 66 -22.93 -11.92 -14.19
CA PRO A 66 -24.36 -11.94 -14.33
C PRO A 66 -25.04 -11.96 -12.95
N TYR A 67 -26.19 -11.28 -12.82
CA TYR A 67 -27.03 -11.34 -11.65
C TYR A 67 -28.50 -11.26 -12.04
N THR A 68 -29.38 -11.68 -11.14
CA THR A 68 -30.83 -11.52 -11.28
C THR A 68 -31.28 -10.30 -10.49
N LEU A 69 -31.93 -9.37 -11.18
CA LEU A 69 -32.56 -8.21 -10.56
C LEU A 69 -34.03 -8.50 -10.32
N ILE A 70 -34.46 -8.46 -9.06
CA ILE A 70 -35.85 -8.67 -8.66
C ILE A 70 -36.41 -7.33 -8.17
N ASN A 71 -37.51 -6.90 -8.78
CA ASN A 71 -38.24 -5.70 -8.37
C ASN A 71 -39.75 -5.96 -8.41
N GLY A 72 -40.34 -6.30 -7.26
CA GLY A 72 -41.68 -6.80 -7.15
C GLY A 72 -41.83 -8.12 -7.90
N GLU A 73 -42.73 -8.17 -8.90
CA GLU A 73 -42.95 -9.35 -9.77
C GLU A 73 -42.01 -9.37 -10.98
N LEU A 74 -41.27 -8.31 -11.21
CA LEU A 74 -40.33 -8.23 -12.35
C LEU A 74 -39.01 -8.88 -11.98
N GLU A 75 -38.64 -9.90 -12.76
CA GLU A 75 -37.33 -10.55 -12.66
C GLU A 75 -36.59 -10.39 -14.00
N THR A 76 -35.40 -9.80 -13.98
CA THR A 76 -34.56 -9.61 -15.16
C THR A 76 -33.17 -10.16 -14.94
N ARG A 77 -32.55 -10.68 -15.98
CA ARG A 77 -31.17 -11.13 -16.01
C ARG A 77 -30.28 -10.00 -16.53
N GLU A 78 -29.40 -9.54 -15.69
CA GLU A 78 -28.53 -8.37 -15.96
C GLU A 78 -27.06 -8.77 -15.87
N LYS A 79 -26.18 -7.94 -16.45
CA LYS A 79 -24.73 -8.01 -16.25
C LYS A 79 -24.26 -6.79 -15.51
N ARG A 80 -23.39 -7.00 -14.51
CA ARG A 80 -22.72 -5.90 -13.84
C ARG A 80 -21.89 -5.10 -14.84
N ARG A 81 -22.03 -3.77 -14.82
CA ARG A 81 -21.27 -2.85 -15.67
C ARG A 81 -20.43 -1.94 -14.79
N ASN A 82 -19.41 -1.34 -15.38
CA ASN A 82 -18.51 -0.41 -14.69
C ASN A 82 -17.93 -1.00 -13.37
N SER A 83 -17.51 -2.25 -13.43
CA SER A 83 -16.95 -3.01 -12.31
C SER A 83 -15.54 -3.54 -12.63
N ASP A 84 -14.97 -3.04 -13.70
CA ASP A 84 -13.61 -3.32 -14.10
C ASP A 84 -12.60 -2.71 -13.13
N ILE A 85 -11.47 -3.39 -13.02
CA ILE A 85 -10.32 -2.92 -12.26
C ILE A 85 -9.04 -3.27 -12.99
N HIS A 86 -8.09 -2.37 -12.98
CA HIS A 86 -6.69 -2.70 -13.15
C HIS A 86 -5.85 -1.99 -12.07
N SER A 87 -4.86 -2.69 -11.57
CA SER A 87 -3.94 -2.13 -10.60
C SER A 87 -2.55 -2.71 -10.76
N PHE A 88 -1.58 -1.92 -10.41
CA PHE A 88 -0.17 -2.28 -10.38
C PHE A 88 0.42 -1.94 -9.03
N HIS A 89 1.15 -2.87 -8.45
CA HIS A 89 1.87 -2.71 -7.21
C HIS A 89 3.34 -3.10 -7.39
N LEU A 90 4.22 -2.27 -6.87
CA LEU A 90 5.67 -2.54 -6.85
C LEU A 90 6.24 -2.14 -5.49
N GLU A 91 7.00 -3.03 -4.88
CA GLU A 91 7.68 -2.81 -3.62
C GLU A 91 9.14 -3.25 -3.73
N GLY A 92 10.05 -2.36 -3.37
CA GLY A 92 11.48 -2.64 -3.27
C GLY A 92 11.96 -2.42 -1.84
N ASN A 93 12.76 -3.36 -1.32
CA ASN A 93 13.35 -3.26 0.00
C ASN A 93 14.87 -3.50 -0.09
N LEU A 94 15.62 -2.72 0.70
CA LEU A 94 17.06 -2.89 0.87
C LEU A 94 17.35 -2.98 2.37
N PHE A 95 18.13 -3.99 2.76
CA PHE A 95 18.51 -4.23 4.15
C PHE A 95 20.02 -4.26 4.27
N GLY A 96 20.56 -3.48 5.20
CA GLY A 96 21.97 -3.44 5.55
C GLY A 96 22.18 -3.92 6.98
N ASP A 97 23.25 -4.70 7.21
CA ASP A 97 23.66 -5.18 8.50
C ASP A 97 25.14 -4.82 8.71
N PHE A 98 25.39 -3.90 9.63
CA PHE A 98 26.72 -3.38 9.86
C PHE A 98 27.46 -4.09 11.02
N GLY A 99 26.83 -5.15 11.57
CA GLY A 99 27.34 -5.83 12.76
C GLY A 99 27.14 -4.99 14.04
N ARG A 100 27.45 -5.58 15.20
CA ARG A 100 27.25 -4.95 16.52
C ARG A 100 25.86 -4.35 16.73
N GLY A 101 24.82 -4.93 16.05
CA GLY A 101 23.44 -4.49 16.15
C GLY A 101 23.09 -3.24 15.35
N GLY A 102 23.96 -2.82 14.41
CA GLY A 102 23.68 -1.77 13.44
C GLY A 102 22.88 -2.33 12.25
N GLU A 103 21.67 -1.85 12.03
CA GLU A 103 20.77 -2.28 10.96
C GLU A 103 20.23 -1.06 10.22
N LEU A 104 20.16 -1.14 8.89
CA LEU A 104 19.52 -0.15 8.03
C LEU A 104 18.47 -0.87 7.18
N SER A 105 17.30 -0.29 7.08
CA SER A 105 16.26 -0.71 6.13
C SER A 105 15.84 0.47 5.28
N PHE A 106 15.62 0.21 4.00
CA PHE A 106 15.02 1.16 3.08
C PHE A 106 13.92 0.46 2.32
N LYS A 107 12.78 1.12 2.16
CA LYS A 107 11.62 0.64 1.44
C LYS A 107 11.15 1.70 0.47
N ALA A 108 10.90 1.31 -0.77
CA ALA A 108 10.15 2.07 -1.76
C ALA A 108 8.90 1.30 -2.16
N TYR A 109 7.79 1.98 -2.27
CA TYR A 109 6.49 1.42 -2.59
C TYR A 109 5.82 2.27 -3.65
N TYR A 110 5.19 1.64 -4.63
CA TYR A 110 4.38 2.27 -5.64
C TYR A 110 3.11 1.46 -5.86
N PHE A 111 1.99 2.13 -5.90
CA PHE A 111 0.68 1.57 -6.22
C PHE A 111 -0.05 2.50 -7.19
N ASP A 112 -0.63 1.92 -8.22
CA ASP A 112 -1.49 2.61 -9.18
C ASP A 112 -2.72 1.75 -9.42
N SER A 113 -3.89 2.36 -9.48
CA SER A 113 -5.16 1.65 -9.69
C SER A 113 -6.16 2.55 -10.40
N GLU A 114 -6.86 1.96 -11.36
CA GLU A 114 -8.09 2.50 -11.93
C GLU A 114 -9.20 1.47 -11.79
N ARG A 115 -10.37 1.92 -11.35
CA ARG A 115 -11.55 1.05 -11.22
C ARG A 115 -12.84 1.77 -11.52
N GLY A 116 -13.76 1.05 -12.13
CA GLY A 116 -15.16 1.46 -12.23
C GLY A 116 -15.86 1.31 -10.88
N LEU A 117 -16.79 2.20 -10.59
CA LEU A 117 -17.66 2.16 -9.42
C LEU A 117 -19.08 1.84 -9.88
N PRO A 118 -19.52 0.59 -9.75
CA PRO A 118 -20.78 0.15 -10.38
C PRO A 118 -22.05 0.65 -9.70
N GLY A 119 -21.94 1.35 -8.56
CA GLY A 119 -23.07 1.87 -7.82
C GLY A 119 -24.02 0.81 -7.26
N SER A 120 -25.21 1.21 -6.80
CA SER A 120 -26.24 0.31 -6.28
C SER A 120 -26.95 -0.47 -7.39
N VAL A 121 -27.37 -1.70 -7.08
CA VAL A 121 -28.16 -2.56 -7.97
C VAL A 121 -29.64 -2.18 -7.85
N ASN A 122 -30.15 -1.41 -8.80
CA ASN A 122 -31.56 -1.07 -8.91
C ASN A 122 -31.96 -0.86 -10.38
N LEU A 123 -33.26 -0.79 -10.66
CA LEU A 123 -33.78 -0.63 -12.03
C LEU A 123 -33.34 0.65 -12.72
N TYR A 124 -33.05 1.68 -11.97
CA TYR A 124 -32.76 3.02 -12.47
C TYR A 124 -31.27 3.29 -12.67
N ASN A 125 -30.40 2.44 -12.09
CA ASN A 125 -28.96 2.60 -12.13
C ASN A 125 -28.30 1.72 -13.21
N LYS A 126 -28.74 1.86 -14.46
CA LYS A 126 -28.25 1.04 -15.58
C LYS A 126 -26.95 1.54 -16.20
N ASN A 127 -26.66 2.83 -16.06
CA ASN A 127 -25.54 3.51 -16.69
C ASN A 127 -24.72 4.27 -15.64
N THR A 128 -23.90 3.56 -14.88
CA THR A 128 -22.92 4.18 -13.99
C THR A 128 -21.68 4.52 -14.78
N SER A 129 -21.20 5.75 -14.62
CA SER A 129 -19.99 6.27 -15.25
C SER A 129 -18.90 6.62 -14.21
N GLU A 130 -19.19 6.36 -12.93
CA GLU A 130 -18.29 6.67 -11.84
C GLU A 130 -17.00 5.88 -11.92
N ARG A 131 -15.86 6.56 -11.85
CA ARG A 131 -14.54 5.95 -11.88
C ARG A 131 -13.65 6.53 -10.79
N LEU A 132 -12.73 5.70 -10.32
CA LEU A 132 -11.77 6.08 -9.28
C LEU A 132 -10.36 5.66 -9.70
N TRP A 133 -9.44 6.61 -9.61
CA TRP A 133 -8.00 6.41 -9.77
C TRP A 133 -7.32 6.67 -8.44
N ASP A 134 -6.46 5.76 -8.03
CA ASP A 134 -5.61 5.92 -6.86
C ASP A 134 -4.16 5.73 -7.28
N ASN A 135 -3.31 6.65 -6.89
CA ASN A 135 -1.86 6.53 -7.00
C ASN A 135 -1.24 6.78 -5.64
N ASN A 136 -0.40 5.87 -5.20
CA ASN A 136 0.32 5.99 -3.95
C ASN A 136 1.79 5.65 -4.13
N PHE A 137 2.65 6.53 -3.66
CA PHE A 137 4.09 6.32 -3.62
C PHE A 137 4.61 6.65 -2.24
N PHE A 138 5.42 5.80 -1.65
CA PHE A 138 6.18 6.18 -0.48
C PHE A 138 7.59 5.61 -0.48
N VAL A 139 8.46 6.33 0.22
CA VAL A 139 9.78 5.85 0.62
C VAL A 139 9.90 5.92 2.13
N GLN A 140 10.53 4.92 2.70
CA GLN A 140 10.74 4.83 4.14
C GLN A 140 12.15 4.31 4.41
N SER A 141 12.81 4.88 5.39
CA SER A 141 14.07 4.36 5.91
C SER A 141 13.97 4.14 7.42
N GLY A 142 14.61 3.10 7.90
CA GLY A 142 14.73 2.78 9.31
C GLY A 142 16.18 2.46 9.65
N TYR A 143 16.68 3.05 10.71
CA TYR A 143 18.01 2.81 11.23
C TYR A 143 17.93 2.39 12.69
N LYS A 144 18.65 1.34 13.04
CA LYS A 144 18.83 0.88 14.41
C LYS A 144 20.32 0.69 14.67
N ASN A 145 20.80 1.11 15.81
CA ASN A 145 22.16 0.88 16.23
C ASN A 145 22.26 0.66 17.74
N VAL A 146 22.90 -0.43 18.12
CA VAL A 146 23.26 -0.72 19.51
C VAL A 146 24.56 0.03 19.80
N LEU A 147 24.44 1.20 20.44
CA LEU A 147 25.58 2.06 20.75
C LEU A 147 26.52 1.43 21.78
N ASN A 148 25.93 0.76 22.78
CA ASN A 148 26.60 -0.05 23.79
C ASN A 148 25.59 -0.98 24.48
N GLU A 149 26.00 -1.72 25.52
CA GLU A 149 25.17 -2.66 26.25
C GLU A 149 23.88 -2.07 26.86
N LYS A 150 23.85 -0.75 27.08
CA LYS A 150 22.74 -0.06 27.73
C LYS A 150 21.93 0.82 26.77
N PHE A 151 22.48 1.25 25.65
CA PHE A 151 21.85 2.22 24.78
C PHE A 151 21.65 1.68 23.36
N THR A 152 20.42 1.78 22.86
CA THR A 152 20.06 1.50 21.46
C THR A 152 19.38 2.72 20.85
N LEU A 153 19.94 3.22 19.76
CA LEU A 153 19.36 4.28 18.95
C LEU A 153 18.46 3.68 17.86
N ARG A 154 17.30 4.29 17.64
CA ARG A 154 16.43 4.05 16.50
C ARG A 154 16.07 5.35 15.83
N ALA A 155 16.07 5.37 14.51
CA ALA A 155 15.60 6.50 13.73
C ALA A 155 14.75 5.98 12.56
N MET A 156 13.75 6.75 12.18
CA MET A 156 12.88 6.47 11.04
C MET A 156 12.59 7.75 10.30
N ALA A 157 12.53 7.66 8.96
CA ALA A 157 12.04 8.72 8.11
C ALA A 157 11.12 8.11 7.05
N LYS A 158 10.02 8.79 6.73
CA LYS A 158 9.08 8.40 5.68
C LYS A 158 8.60 9.63 4.93
N TYR A 159 8.51 9.51 3.63
CA TYR A 159 7.75 10.38 2.76
C TYR A 159 6.64 9.56 2.09
N ASN A 160 5.43 10.09 2.06
CA ASN A 160 4.28 9.50 1.39
C ASN A 160 3.61 10.53 0.49
N TYR A 161 3.34 10.13 -0.73
CA TYR A 161 2.51 10.83 -1.70
C TYR A 161 1.29 9.96 -2.00
N ALA A 162 0.10 10.54 -1.95
CA ALA A 162 -1.14 9.90 -2.36
C ALA A 162 -1.93 10.85 -3.25
N PHE A 163 -2.42 10.32 -4.36
CA PHE A 163 -3.28 11.02 -5.29
C PHE A 163 -4.53 10.19 -5.53
N THR A 164 -5.69 10.83 -5.48
CA THR A 164 -6.98 10.21 -5.80
C THR A 164 -7.73 11.11 -6.76
N ARG A 165 -8.24 10.55 -7.84
CA ARG A 165 -9.17 11.19 -8.77
C ARG A 165 -10.46 10.41 -8.81
N TYR A 166 -11.57 11.07 -8.52
CA TYR A 166 -12.92 10.57 -8.75
C TYR A 166 -13.54 11.31 -9.92
N LEU A 167 -14.26 10.60 -10.77
CA LEU A 167 -15.03 11.13 -11.90
C LEU A 167 -16.43 10.53 -11.86
N ASP A 168 -17.47 11.37 -11.98
CA ASP A 168 -18.85 10.98 -12.27
C ASP A 168 -19.40 11.81 -13.42
N ILE A 169 -19.70 11.16 -14.55
CA ILE A 169 -20.33 11.81 -15.71
C ILE A 169 -21.84 11.63 -15.57
N ASN A 170 -22.55 12.72 -15.32
CA ASN A 170 -23.98 12.67 -15.04
C ASN A 170 -24.65 14.02 -15.34
N ASP A 171 -25.82 13.99 -16.00
CA ASP A 171 -26.60 15.16 -16.35
C ASP A 171 -27.13 15.96 -15.13
N LYS A 172 -27.04 15.39 -13.91
CA LYS A 172 -27.34 16.09 -12.65
C LYS A 172 -26.38 17.24 -12.37
N TYR A 173 -25.19 17.22 -12.97
CA TYR A 173 -24.18 18.25 -12.81
C TYR A 173 -24.31 19.30 -13.91
N ALA A 174 -24.19 20.58 -13.57
CA ALA A 174 -24.28 21.68 -14.52
C ALA A 174 -23.20 21.62 -15.62
N ALA A 175 -22.03 21.07 -15.31
CA ALA A 175 -20.93 20.86 -16.25
C ALA A 175 -21.03 19.49 -16.99
N GLY A 176 -22.04 18.67 -16.71
CA GLY A 176 -22.17 17.31 -17.22
C GLY A 176 -21.29 16.28 -16.51
N GLU A 177 -20.40 16.71 -15.65
CA GLU A 177 -19.51 15.84 -14.87
C GLU A 177 -19.12 16.45 -13.52
N GLN A 178 -18.71 15.62 -12.60
CA GLN A 178 -18.01 15.97 -11.36
C GLN A 178 -16.62 15.32 -11.37
N VAL A 179 -15.60 16.12 -11.08
CA VAL A 179 -14.21 15.66 -10.95
C VAL A 179 -13.68 16.13 -9.61
N ASP A 180 -13.36 15.16 -8.73
CA ASP A 180 -12.75 15.42 -7.44
C ASP A 180 -11.30 14.96 -7.47
N LEU A 181 -10.38 15.86 -7.18
CA LEU A 181 -8.95 15.62 -7.13
C LEU A 181 -8.45 15.84 -5.70
N ASN A 182 -7.72 14.87 -5.18
CA ASN A 182 -7.08 14.97 -3.88
C ASN A 182 -5.62 14.58 -4.00
N THR A 183 -4.73 15.44 -3.52
CA THR A 183 -3.30 15.18 -3.44
C THR A 183 -2.84 15.35 -2.00
N GLN A 184 -2.25 14.32 -1.45
CA GLN A 184 -1.70 14.34 -0.09
C GLN A 184 -0.20 14.08 -0.10
N ASN A 185 0.53 14.92 0.61
CA ASN A 185 1.94 14.75 0.91
C ASN A 185 2.12 14.63 2.42
N GLU A 186 2.82 13.61 2.88
CA GLU A 186 3.11 13.40 4.28
C GLU A 186 4.58 13.11 4.50
N TYR A 187 5.17 13.83 5.46
CA TYR A 187 6.52 13.64 5.94
C TYR A 187 6.47 13.21 7.39
N TYR A 188 7.18 12.15 7.71
CA TYR A 188 7.32 11.63 9.06
C TYR A 188 8.77 11.40 9.39
N GLY A 189 9.17 11.80 10.59
CA GLY A 189 10.48 11.53 11.16
C GLY A 189 10.35 11.14 12.62
N SER A 190 11.15 10.19 13.05
CA SER A 190 11.17 9.71 14.44
C SER A 190 12.59 9.39 14.86
N VAL A 191 12.94 9.76 16.10
CA VAL A 191 14.18 9.35 16.75
C VAL A 191 13.87 8.87 18.15
N GLY A 192 14.35 7.69 18.50
CA GLY A 192 14.15 7.07 19.81
C GLY A 192 15.45 6.52 20.39
N LEU A 193 15.63 6.75 21.67
CA LEU A 193 16.73 6.21 22.45
C LEU A 193 16.17 5.25 23.51
N LEU A 194 16.52 3.96 23.39
CA LEU A 194 16.21 2.94 24.38
C LEU A 194 17.39 2.85 25.35
N TYR A 195 17.11 2.97 26.64
CA TYR A 195 18.05 2.79 27.75
C TYR A 195 17.66 1.56 28.55
N THR A 196 18.57 0.59 28.66
CA THR A 196 18.38 -0.68 29.41
C THR A 196 19.51 -0.79 30.43
N PRO A 197 19.40 -0.16 31.62
CA PRO A 197 20.47 -0.16 32.64
C PRO A 197 20.74 -1.54 33.20
N ILE A 198 19.70 -2.37 33.35
CA ILE A 198 19.75 -3.76 33.86
C ILE A 198 18.73 -4.62 33.12
N LYS A 199 18.85 -5.94 33.20
CA LYS A 199 18.05 -6.93 32.46
C LYS A 199 16.52 -6.72 32.55
N TYR A 200 16.03 -6.21 33.66
CA TYR A 200 14.58 -6.11 33.94
C TYR A 200 14.01 -4.68 33.88
N VAL A 201 14.85 -3.69 33.57
CA VAL A 201 14.43 -2.29 33.51
C VAL A 201 14.81 -1.68 32.16
N SER A 202 13.85 -1.09 31.48
CA SER A 202 14.09 -0.32 30.27
C SER A 202 13.29 0.97 30.28
N ALA A 203 13.87 2.02 29.72
CA ALA A 203 13.23 3.30 29.47
C ALA A 203 13.44 3.67 27.99
N THR A 204 12.42 4.26 27.38
CA THR A 204 12.50 4.73 25.99
C THR A 204 12.11 6.20 25.94
N LEU A 205 12.95 7.00 25.33
CA LEU A 205 12.64 8.38 24.96
C LEU A 205 12.49 8.43 23.44
N THR A 206 11.35 8.90 22.95
CA THR A 206 11.08 9.02 21.51
C THR A 206 10.52 10.41 21.22
N THR A 207 10.96 10.98 20.10
CA THR A 207 10.36 12.19 19.51
C THR A 207 9.93 11.89 18.09
N ASP A 208 8.76 12.39 17.71
CA ASP A 208 8.15 12.21 16.39
C ASP A 208 7.81 13.59 15.81
N LEU A 209 8.06 13.74 14.52
CA LEU A 209 7.65 14.89 13.72
C LEU A 209 6.82 14.42 12.53
N THR A 210 5.64 15.00 12.37
CA THR A 210 4.76 14.74 11.22
C THR A 210 4.36 16.07 10.59
N ARG A 211 4.39 16.11 9.25
CA ARG A 211 3.81 17.19 8.46
C ARG A 211 2.98 16.59 7.35
N SER A 212 1.69 16.92 7.32
CA SER A 212 0.74 16.54 6.27
C SER A 212 0.27 17.79 5.53
N MET A 213 0.17 17.68 4.22
CA MET A 213 -0.39 18.69 3.33
C MET A 213 -1.41 18.01 2.43
N LEU A 214 -2.61 18.56 2.39
CA LEU A 214 -3.70 18.12 1.51
C LEU A 214 -4.03 19.27 0.57
N ASP A 215 -4.08 18.95 -0.72
CA ASP A 215 -4.56 19.83 -1.78
C ASP A 215 -5.73 19.15 -2.48
N ASN A 216 -6.82 19.89 -2.67
CA ASN A 216 -8.02 19.43 -3.35
C ASN A 216 -8.60 20.54 -4.22
N ASN A 217 -9.51 20.18 -5.10
CA ASN A 217 -10.14 21.10 -6.05
C ASN A 217 -11.56 21.55 -5.64
N PHE A 218 -11.92 21.46 -4.35
CA PHE A 218 -13.20 21.94 -3.80
C PHE A 218 -13.13 23.40 -3.44
#